data_73df1008b9e543b4aec99bfd6ed5c440
#
_entry.id   73df1008b9e543b4aec99bfd6ed5c440
#
_cell.length_a   1.000
_cell.length_b   1.000
_cell.length_c   1.000
_cell.angle_alpha   90.00
_cell.angle_beta   90.00
_cell.angle_gamma   90.00
#
_symmetry.space_group_name_H-M   'P 1'
#
loop_
_entity.id
_entity.type
_entity.pdbx_description
1 polymer ?
#
loop_
_entity_poly.entity_id
_entity_poly.type
_entity_poly.pdbx_seq_one_letter_code
_entity_poly.pdbx_strand_id
1 'polypeptide(L)'
;MDKKQFHERIQYFVKQRVRDEGTINSMMDMELVTADFHTKSVVLAFPVKDWQMNPAENLHGGIIATALDITMGCVSYVIQDVVFTPTIQMAVNYVGGVSSGDTLIVEGICDHDGSRMSQTRAIARSKNSGKVVATANGSYIMNTK
;
A
#
# COMPACT_ATOMS: atom_id res chain seq x y z
N MET A 1 8.57 -19.14 -5.33
CA MET A 1 7.16 -18.82 -4.94
C MET A 1 6.26 -19.04 -6.13
N ASP A 2 5.12 -19.68 -5.95
CA ASP A 2 4.11 -19.86 -6.98
C ASP A 2 2.92 -18.88 -6.80
N LYS A 3 2.00 -18.88 -7.77
CA LYS A 3 0.83 -17.99 -7.77
C LYS A 3 -0.08 -18.20 -6.54
N LYS A 4 -0.23 -19.44 -6.07
CA LYS A 4 -1.07 -19.76 -4.90
C LYS A 4 -0.46 -19.19 -3.63
N GLN A 5 0.82 -19.43 -3.40
CA GLN A 5 1.57 -18.87 -2.26
C GLN A 5 1.53 -17.34 -2.25
N PHE A 6 1.68 -16.70 -3.41
CA PHE A 6 1.57 -15.24 -3.55
C PHE A 6 0.21 -14.73 -3.03
N HIS A 7 -0.91 -15.33 -3.47
CA HIS A 7 -2.25 -14.92 -3.02
C HIS A 7 -2.49 -15.20 -1.53
N GLU A 8 -2.05 -16.35 -1.03
CA GLU A 8 -2.15 -16.69 0.40
C GLU A 8 -1.38 -15.69 1.27
N ARG A 9 -0.21 -15.25 0.83
CA ARG A 9 0.59 -14.25 1.55
C ARG A 9 -0.08 -12.88 1.56
N ILE A 10 -0.74 -12.46 0.47
CA ILE A 10 -1.48 -11.19 0.44
C ILE A 10 -2.65 -11.25 1.43
N GLN A 11 -3.45 -12.30 1.39
CA GLN A 11 -4.57 -12.47 2.31
C GLN A 11 -4.11 -12.48 3.76
N TYR A 12 -3.01 -13.16 4.04
CA TYR A 12 -2.39 -13.16 5.37
C TYR A 12 -1.94 -11.76 5.79
N PHE A 13 -1.24 -11.03 4.90
CA PHE A 13 -0.80 -9.67 5.16
C PHE A 13 -1.97 -8.75 5.55
N VAL A 14 -3.00 -8.68 4.71
CA VAL A 14 -4.17 -7.81 4.97
C VAL A 14 -4.85 -8.20 6.27
N LYS A 15 -5.12 -9.50 6.49
CA LYS A 15 -5.77 -10.00 7.69
C LYS A 15 -5.00 -9.67 8.97
N GLN A 16 -3.67 -9.81 8.95
CA GLN A 16 -2.86 -9.51 10.14
C GLN A 16 -2.78 -8.01 10.42
N ARG A 17 -2.73 -7.17 9.39
CA ARG A 17 -2.59 -5.72 9.56
C ARG A 17 -3.87 -5.04 10.08
N VAL A 18 -5.04 -5.56 9.78
CA VAL A 18 -6.32 -5.00 10.27
C VAL A 18 -6.73 -5.57 11.63
N ARG A 19 -6.09 -6.63 12.11
CA ARG A 19 -6.47 -7.33 13.34
C ARG A 19 -6.14 -6.57 14.61
N ASP A 20 -5.00 -5.90 14.66
CA ASP A 20 -4.47 -5.29 15.88
C ASP A 20 -5.09 -3.90 16.07
N GLU A 21 -6.24 -3.87 16.75
CA GLU A 21 -7.03 -2.67 17.01
C GLU A 21 -6.18 -1.54 17.62
N GLY A 22 -6.39 -0.31 17.16
CA GLY A 22 -5.67 0.88 17.61
C GLY A 22 -4.31 1.09 16.95
N THR A 23 -3.84 0.17 16.12
CA THR A 23 -2.63 0.40 15.30
C THR A 23 -2.96 1.21 14.05
N ILE A 24 -1.94 1.90 13.50
CA ILE A 24 -2.11 2.69 12.26
C ILE A 24 -2.65 1.82 11.12
N ASN A 25 -2.10 0.61 10.94
CA ASN A 25 -2.53 -0.28 9.86
C ASN A 25 -4.00 -0.72 10.03
N SER A 26 -4.42 -1.02 11.26
CA SER A 26 -5.80 -1.36 11.58
C SER A 26 -6.74 -0.17 11.34
N MET A 27 -6.33 1.04 11.73
CA MET A 27 -7.13 2.25 11.55
C MET A 27 -7.28 2.68 10.09
N MET A 28 -6.36 2.26 9.21
CA MET A 28 -6.43 2.49 7.76
C MET A 28 -7.48 1.61 7.07
N ASP A 29 -7.91 0.53 7.71
CA ASP A 29 -9.04 -0.32 7.28
C ASP A 29 -8.90 -0.85 5.84
N MET A 30 -7.68 -1.27 5.50
CA MET A 30 -7.35 -1.69 4.14
C MET A 30 -8.12 -2.94 3.70
N GLU A 31 -8.50 -2.96 2.43
CA GLU A 31 -9.11 -4.12 1.78
C GLU A 31 -8.34 -4.49 0.51
N LEU A 32 -8.22 -5.80 0.25
CA LEU A 32 -7.65 -6.28 -1.01
C LEU A 32 -8.67 -6.12 -2.14
N VAL A 33 -8.30 -5.40 -3.20
CA VAL A 33 -9.12 -5.27 -4.41
C VAL A 33 -8.72 -6.33 -5.42
N THR A 34 -7.44 -6.39 -5.79
CA THR A 34 -6.90 -7.38 -6.73
C THR A 34 -5.40 -7.51 -6.56
N ALA A 35 -4.84 -8.57 -7.14
CA ALA A 35 -3.41 -8.78 -7.20
C ALA A 35 -3.04 -9.64 -8.41
N ASP A 36 -1.90 -9.37 -9.01
CA ASP A 36 -1.38 -10.13 -10.14
C ASP A 36 0.05 -10.60 -9.86
N PHE A 37 0.22 -11.93 -9.86
CA PHE A 37 1.50 -12.59 -9.65
C PHE A 37 2.51 -12.30 -10.77
N HIS A 38 2.06 -12.20 -12.03
CA HIS A 38 2.95 -12.05 -13.19
C HIS A 38 3.50 -10.62 -13.28
N THR A 39 2.68 -9.63 -13.00
CA THR A 39 3.09 -8.21 -12.96
C THR A 39 3.65 -7.80 -11.60
N LYS A 40 3.63 -8.69 -10.60
CA LYS A 40 4.03 -8.40 -9.21
C LYS A 40 3.36 -7.16 -8.68
N SER A 41 2.03 -7.09 -8.84
CA SER A 41 1.22 -5.96 -8.42
C SER A 41 0.15 -6.34 -7.40
N VAL A 42 -0.19 -5.37 -6.54
CA VAL A 42 -1.26 -5.48 -5.55
C VAL A 42 -2.05 -4.17 -5.56
N VAL A 43 -3.36 -4.27 -5.52
CA VAL A 43 -4.26 -3.12 -5.39
C VAL A 43 -5.00 -3.23 -4.06
N LEU A 44 -4.83 -2.22 -3.21
CA LEU A 44 -5.52 -2.08 -1.93
C LEU A 44 -6.47 -0.88 -1.97
N ALA A 45 -7.59 -1.00 -1.26
CA ALA A 45 -8.54 0.08 -1.03
C ALA A 45 -8.46 0.55 0.42
N PHE A 46 -8.50 1.87 0.62
CA PHE A 46 -8.48 2.50 1.93
C PHE A 46 -9.66 3.45 2.05
N PRO A 47 -10.68 3.15 2.90
CA PRO A 47 -11.78 4.08 3.15
C PRO A 47 -11.26 5.40 3.73
N VAL A 48 -11.69 6.52 3.18
CA VAL A 48 -11.30 7.86 3.63
C VAL A 48 -12.24 8.32 4.74
N LYS A 49 -11.68 8.54 5.95
CA LYS A 49 -12.42 8.83 7.19
C LYS A 49 -12.24 10.29 7.62
N ASP A 50 -13.20 10.81 8.38
CA ASP A 50 -13.23 12.21 8.85
C ASP A 50 -11.96 12.59 9.66
N TRP A 51 -11.48 11.69 10.53
CA TRP A 51 -10.28 11.94 11.34
C TRP A 51 -8.99 12.08 10.55
N GLN A 52 -9.00 11.70 9.27
CA GLN A 52 -7.85 11.72 8.37
C GLN A 52 -7.71 13.04 7.61
N MET A 53 -8.66 13.97 7.79
CA MET A 53 -8.69 15.23 7.04
C MET A 53 -7.65 16.22 7.53
N ASN A 54 -7.11 17.01 6.60
CA ASN A 54 -6.30 18.19 6.89
C ASN A 54 -7.22 19.42 7.10
N PRO A 55 -6.67 20.60 7.48
CA PRO A 55 -7.48 21.80 7.69
C PRO A 55 -8.22 22.31 6.44
N ALA A 56 -7.80 21.88 5.24
CA ALA A 56 -8.49 22.19 3.98
C ALA A 56 -9.57 21.16 3.59
N GLU A 57 -9.96 20.29 4.53
CA GLU A 57 -10.97 19.24 4.34
C GLU A 57 -10.63 18.23 3.23
N ASN A 58 -9.36 18.01 3.01
CA ASN A 58 -8.85 16.96 2.14
C ASN A 58 -8.09 15.90 2.96
N LEU A 59 -7.98 14.69 2.41
CA LEU A 59 -7.19 13.61 3.02
C LEU A 59 -5.76 14.10 3.28
N HIS A 60 -5.31 14.00 4.53
CA HIS A 60 -4.00 14.47 4.94
C HIS A 60 -2.88 13.76 4.17
N GLY A 61 -1.87 14.52 3.71
CA GLY A 61 -0.75 13.96 2.95
C GLY A 61 -0.01 12.84 3.67
N GLY A 62 0.11 12.91 4.99
CA GLY A 62 0.69 11.84 5.81
C GLY A 62 -0.12 10.55 5.77
N ILE A 63 -1.44 10.62 5.65
CA ILE A 63 -2.33 9.45 5.51
C ILE A 63 -2.18 8.85 4.10
N ILE A 64 -2.11 9.68 3.06
CA ILE A 64 -1.83 9.23 1.69
C ILE A 64 -0.48 8.51 1.65
N ALA A 65 0.55 9.09 2.26
CA ALA A 65 1.88 8.47 2.37
C ALA A 65 1.82 7.12 3.09
N THR A 66 1.03 7.01 4.17
CA THR A 66 0.82 5.74 4.89
C THR A 66 0.18 4.68 3.99
N ALA A 67 -0.84 5.02 3.21
CA ALA A 67 -1.48 4.09 2.29
C ALA A 67 -0.52 3.61 1.18
N LEU A 68 0.30 4.52 0.65
CA LEU A 68 1.34 4.21 -0.34
C LEU A 68 2.40 3.28 0.25
N ASP A 69 2.89 3.58 1.46
CA ASP A 69 3.90 2.77 2.16
C ASP A 69 3.38 1.35 2.48
N ILE A 70 2.16 1.25 3.00
CA ILE A 70 1.52 -0.04 3.26
C ILE A 70 1.42 -0.87 1.98
N THR A 71 1.00 -0.27 0.87
CA THR A 71 0.79 -0.99 -0.39
C THR A 71 2.12 -1.43 -1.01
N MET A 72 3.12 -0.57 -1.06
CA MET A 72 4.45 -0.91 -1.56
C MET A 72 5.15 -1.94 -0.65
N GLY A 73 5.00 -1.81 0.67
CA GLY A 73 5.48 -2.79 1.64
C GLY A 73 4.78 -4.14 1.50
N CYS A 74 3.48 -4.15 1.20
CA CYS A 74 2.73 -5.38 0.90
C CYS A 74 3.30 -6.08 -0.34
N VAL A 75 3.49 -5.36 -1.44
CA VAL A 75 4.11 -5.91 -2.66
C VAL A 75 5.46 -6.53 -2.33
N SER A 76 6.33 -5.81 -1.63
CA SER A 76 7.65 -6.30 -1.23
C SER A 76 7.57 -7.56 -0.37
N TYR A 77 6.60 -7.63 0.54
CA TYR A 77 6.39 -8.78 1.42
C TYR A 77 5.94 -10.04 0.67
N VAL A 78 5.11 -9.89 -0.37
CA VAL A 78 4.45 -11.04 -1.01
C VAL A 78 5.21 -11.64 -2.19
N ILE A 79 6.22 -10.93 -2.73
CA ILE A 79 6.99 -11.41 -3.89
C ILE A 79 8.07 -12.43 -3.53
N GLN A 80 8.50 -12.48 -2.27
CA GLN A 80 9.50 -13.43 -1.77
C GLN A 80 9.07 -13.98 -0.40
N ASP A 81 9.75 -15.02 0.07
CA ASP A 81 9.51 -15.57 1.42
C ASP A 81 10.27 -14.76 2.48
N VAL A 82 9.84 -13.53 2.67
CA VAL A 82 10.38 -12.63 3.70
C VAL A 82 9.50 -12.61 4.94
N VAL A 83 10.11 -12.32 6.09
CA VAL A 83 9.39 -12.20 7.37
C VAL A 83 8.93 -10.76 7.59
N PHE A 84 9.76 -9.79 7.18
CA PHE A 84 9.53 -8.38 7.41
C PHE A 84 10.24 -7.54 6.33
N THR A 85 9.62 -6.43 5.91
CA THR A 85 10.12 -5.56 4.85
C THR A 85 10.15 -4.11 5.32
N PRO A 86 11.15 -3.71 6.14
CA PRO A 86 11.28 -2.32 6.59
C PRO A 86 11.49 -1.37 5.41
N THR A 87 10.83 -0.22 5.48
CA THR A 87 11.01 0.86 4.52
C THR A 87 12.39 1.49 4.68
N ILE A 88 13.15 1.59 3.60
CA ILE A 88 14.44 2.31 3.56
C ILE A 88 14.20 3.77 3.25
N GLN A 89 13.46 4.02 2.17
CA GLN A 89 13.09 5.34 1.73
C GLN A 89 11.79 5.28 0.91
N MET A 90 11.09 6.40 0.86
CA MET A 90 9.93 6.61 0.01
C MET A 90 9.92 8.06 -0.45
N ALA A 91 9.66 8.28 -1.74
CA ALA A 91 9.40 9.59 -2.30
C ALA A 91 7.96 9.67 -2.79
N VAL A 92 7.25 10.71 -2.40
CA VAL A 92 5.83 10.91 -2.73
C VAL A 92 5.65 12.21 -3.50
N ASN A 93 4.90 12.15 -4.60
CA ASN A 93 4.43 13.32 -5.32
C ASN A 93 2.91 13.44 -5.13
N TYR A 94 2.46 14.52 -4.50
CA TYR A 94 1.05 14.80 -4.28
C TYR A 94 0.49 15.58 -5.47
N VAL A 95 -0.59 15.07 -6.08
CA VAL A 95 -1.15 15.58 -7.34
C VAL A 95 -2.55 16.14 -7.16
N GLY A 96 -3.35 15.56 -6.24
CA GLY A 96 -4.74 15.93 -6.05
C GLY A 96 -5.26 15.66 -4.65
N GLY A 97 -6.48 16.15 -4.38
CA GLY A 97 -7.18 15.96 -3.11
C GLY A 97 -8.18 14.82 -3.15
N VAL A 98 -8.53 14.32 -1.97
CA VAL A 98 -9.59 13.32 -1.74
C VAL A 98 -10.42 13.77 -0.55
N SER A 99 -11.74 13.70 -0.67
CA SER A 99 -12.66 14.08 0.38
C SER A 99 -13.02 12.91 1.29
N SER A 100 -13.47 13.20 2.50
CA SER A 100 -14.04 12.21 3.41
C SER A 100 -15.20 11.47 2.75
N GLY A 101 -15.35 10.18 3.04
CA GLY A 101 -16.37 9.30 2.47
C GLY A 101 -16.04 8.70 1.11
N ASP A 102 -14.96 9.15 0.45
CA ASP A 102 -14.38 8.50 -0.72
C ASP A 102 -13.56 7.26 -0.31
N THR A 103 -12.98 6.60 -1.26
CA THR A 103 -12.01 5.50 -1.07
C THR A 103 -10.76 5.79 -1.87
N LEU A 104 -9.61 5.69 -1.24
CA LEU A 104 -8.31 5.76 -1.90
C LEU A 104 -7.96 4.37 -2.44
N ILE A 105 -7.79 4.26 -3.75
CA ILE A 105 -7.36 3.04 -4.41
C ILE A 105 -5.87 3.16 -4.71
N VAL A 106 -5.06 2.25 -4.17
CA VAL A 106 -3.61 2.28 -4.32
C VAL A 106 -3.14 1.01 -5.02
N GLU A 107 -2.53 1.19 -6.18
CA GLU A 107 -1.84 0.12 -6.90
C GLU A 107 -0.34 0.21 -6.62
N GLY A 108 0.23 -0.87 -6.11
CA GLY A 108 1.66 -1.04 -5.91
C GLY A 108 2.22 -2.09 -6.87
N ILE A 109 3.41 -1.83 -7.41
CA ILE A 109 4.10 -2.70 -8.37
C ILE A 109 5.56 -2.84 -7.93
N CYS A 110 6.10 -4.06 -7.96
CA CYS A 110 7.52 -4.29 -7.77
C CYS A 110 8.26 -4.22 -9.10
N ASP A 111 9.14 -3.24 -9.24
CA ASP A 111 10.00 -3.09 -10.43
C ASP A 111 11.27 -3.94 -10.33
N HIS A 112 11.77 -4.19 -9.12
CA HIS A 112 12.94 -5.03 -8.87
C HIS A 112 12.82 -5.77 -7.53
N ASP A 113 12.93 -7.10 -7.56
CA ASP A 113 12.88 -7.97 -6.39
C ASP A 113 14.26 -8.59 -6.08
N GLY A 114 15.19 -7.75 -5.68
CA GLY A 114 16.53 -8.18 -5.27
C GLY A 114 16.53 -8.98 -3.98
N SER A 115 17.59 -9.77 -3.75
CA SER A 115 17.74 -10.61 -2.54
C SER A 115 17.88 -9.82 -1.23
N ARG A 116 18.34 -8.58 -1.30
CA ARG A 116 18.53 -7.70 -0.13
C ARG A 116 17.52 -6.57 -0.06
N MET A 117 17.03 -6.13 -1.20
CA MET A 117 16.22 -4.94 -1.35
C MET A 117 15.28 -5.07 -2.53
N SER A 118 14.04 -4.64 -2.35
CA SER A 118 13.09 -4.43 -3.43
C SER A 118 12.98 -2.95 -3.80
N GLN A 119 12.68 -2.68 -5.08
CA GLN A 119 12.33 -1.37 -5.60
C GLN A 119 10.89 -1.43 -6.07
N THR A 120 10.07 -0.50 -5.57
CA THR A 120 8.64 -0.48 -5.83
C THR A 120 8.17 0.91 -6.23
N ARG A 121 7.04 0.97 -6.90
CA ARG A 121 6.31 2.20 -7.18
C ARG A 121 4.83 2.01 -6.87
N ALA A 122 4.13 3.12 -6.66
CA ALA A 122 2.69 3.09 -6.42
C ALA A 122 1.98 4.31 -7.01
N ILE A 123 0.70 4.12 -7.33
CA ILE A 123 -0.21 5.18 -7.77
C ILE A 123 -1.46 5.10 -6.90
N ALA A 124 -1.82 6.23 -6.29
CA ALA A 124 -3.06 6.39 -5.55
C ALA A 124 -4.09 7.18 -6.37
N ARG A 125 -5.34 6.70 -6.41
CA ARG A 125 -6.45 7.31 -7.11
C ARG A 125 -7.66 7.45 -6.20
N SER A 126 -8.45 8.50 -6.42
CA SER A 126 -9.81 8.59 -5.88
C SER A 126 -10.70 7.56 -6.60
N LYS A 127 -11.43 6.76 -5.83
CA LYS A 127 -12.42 5.82 -6.41
C LYS A 127 -13.55 6.56 -7.10
N ASN A 128 -14.05 7.65 -6.48
CA ASN A 128 -15.19 8.38 -6.99
C ASN A 128 -14.89 9.11 -8.31
N SER A 129 -13.73 9.74 -8.42
CA SER A 129 -13.37 10.53 -9.62
C SER A 129 -12.48 9.78 -10.62
N GLY A 130 -11.80 8.72 -10.19
CA GLY A 130 -10.77 8.02 -10.97
C GLY A 130 -9.46 8.82 -11.15
N LYS A 131 -9.37 10.05 -10.62
CA LYS A 131 -8.19 10.91 -10.78
C LYS A 131 -7.03 10.45 -9.90
N VAL A 132 -5.82 10.66 -10.40
CA VAL A 132 -4.59 10.44 -9.63
C VAL A 132 -4.54 11.43 -8.47
N VAL A 133 -4.26 10.93 -7.28
CA VAL A 133 -4.11 11.69 -6.04
C VAL A 133 -2.63 11.85 -5.68
N ALA A 134 -1.87 10.79 -5.83
CA ALA A 134 -0.44 10.79 -5.55
C ALA A 134 0.26 9.66 -6.31
N THR A 135 1.56 9.82 -6.53
CA THR A 135 2.47 8.78 -7.01
C THR A 135 3.64 8.64 -6.04
N ALA A 136 4.21 7.44 -5.97
CA ALA A 136 5.37 7.20 -5.11
C ALA A 136 6.31 6.16 -5.71
N ASN A 137 7.55 6.19 -5.25
CA ASN A 137 8.49 5.08 -5.33
C ASN A 137 9.07 4.80 -3.95
N GLY A 138 9.50 3.59 -3.70
CA GLY A 138 10.06 3.20 -2.42
C GLY A 138 11.00 2.01 -2.51
N SER A 139 11.89 1.91 -1.54
CA SER A 139 12.82 0.80 -1.36
C SER A 139 12.60 0.14 -0.02
N TYR A 140 12.62 -1.19 -0.01
CA TYR A 140 12.34 -2.00 1.18
C TYR A 140 13.43 -3.04 1.40
N ILE A 141 13.83 -3.26 2.66
CA ILE A 141 14.74 -4.36 3.00
C ILE A 141 13.98 -5.69 2.88
N MET A 142 14.64 -6.67 2.31
CA MET A 142 14.12 -8.03 2.17
C MET A 142 14.74 -8.91 3.27
N ASN A 143 14.12 -8.94 4.46
CA ASN A 143 14.56 -9.80 5.55
C ASN A 143 13.98 -11.22 5.37
N THR A 144 14.78 -12.09 4.83
CA THR A 144 14.48 -13.53 4.79
C THR A 144 14.79 -14.19 6.15
N LYS A 145 14.14 -15.33 6.42
CA LYS A 145 14.44 -16.18 7.60
C LYS A 145 15.86 -16.70 7.56
#